data_99bc917bf2b9b4fe17379d90078b7d2b
#
_entry.id   99bc917bf2b9b4fe17379d90078b7d2b
#
_cell.length_a   1.000
_cell.length_b   1.000
_cell.length_c   1.000
_cell.angle_alpha   90.00
_cell.angle_beta   90.00
_cell.angle_gamma   90.00
#
_symmetry.space_group_name_H-M   'P 1'
#
loop_
_entity.id
_entity.type
_entity.pdbx_description
1 polymer ?
#
loop_
_entity_poly.entity_id
_entity_poly.type
_entity_poly.pdbx_seq_one_letter_code
_entity_poly.pdbx_strand_id
1 'polypeptide(L)'
;MSDSERRVGIEAAVAGVQRAVAVPKARYNSFGKFSYRSFEDIVSALKRPCEEAGIAFTMSDEIVQVGGRHYVRATARAFFSDGREGSMEATAYAREAEHKTGSDDAQVTGMASSYARKYALCGLFAIDGEHDPDESEEPVATPAREAPETGPFVAHCRSCGTRYQFPDRGSYERFVSAPGCCPSPLWEVE
;
A
#
# COMPACT_ATOMS: atom_id res chain seq x y z
N MET A 1 -27.94 45.63 5.63
CA MET A 1 -28.33 44.26 5.26
C MET A 1 -27.15 43.43 5.66
N SER A 2 -27.28 42.74 6.78
CA SER A 2 -26.22 41.89 7.33
C SER A 2 -26.00 40.72 6.41
N ASP A 3 -24.82 40.67 5.85
CA ASP A 3 -24.30 39.49 5.16
C ASP A 3 -24.14 38.41 6.22
N SER A 4 -25.17 37.56 6.35
CA SER A 4 -25.05 36.32 7.12
C SER A 4 -24.04 35.47 6.36
N GLU A 5 -22.78 35.57 6.76
CA GLU A 5 -21.71 34.71 6.31
C GLU A 5 -22.25 33.26 6.26
N ARG A 6 -22.47 32.80 5.06
CA ARG A 6 -22.90 31.41 4.80
C ARG A 6 -21.80 30.53 5.32
N ARG A 7 -21.90 30.13 6.59
CA ARG A 7 -20.89 29.28 7.25
C ARG A 7 -20.76 28.00 6.44
N VAL A 8 -19.61 27.77 5.93
CA VAL A 8 -19.25 26.56 5.14
C VAL A 8 -19.52 25.33 6.00
N GLY A 9 -20.29 24.39 5.50
CA GLY A 9 -20.54 23.10 6.16
C GLY A 9 -19.28 22.22 6.19
N ILE A 10 -19.30 21.19 7.04
CA ILE A 10 -18.15 20.27 7.18
C ILE A 10 -17.81 19.56 5.85
N GLU A 11 -18.82 19.26 5.05
CA GLU A 11 -18.64 18.60 3.75
C GLU A 11 -17.84 19.51 2.79
N ALA A 12 -18.16 20.80 2.77
CA ALA A 12 -17.45 21.74 1.92
C ALA A 12 -16.03 22.03 2.43
N ALA A 13 -15.82 22.05 3.76
CA ALA A 13 -14.50 22.17 4.36
C ALA A 13 -13.63 20.94 4.03
N VAL A 14 -14.15 19.73 4.20
CA VAL A 14 -13.47 18.50 3.83
C VAL A 14 -13.18 18.44 2.33
N ALA A 15 -14.14 18.83 1.47
CA ALA A 15 -13.90 18.92 0.02
C ALA A 15 -12.80 19.93 -0.33
N GLY A 16 -12.63 21.00 0.47
CA GLY A 16 -11.49 21.91 0.37
C GLY A 16 -10.16 21.23 0.62
N VAL A 17 -10.07 20.44 1.69
CA VAL A 17 -8.88 19.63 2.02
C VAL A 17 -8.59 18.59 0.94
N GLN A 18 -9.63 17.89 0.44
CA GLN A 18 -9.49 16.89 -0.63
C GLN A 18 -8.85 17.49 -1.90
N ARG A 19 -9.19 18.73 -2.25
CA ARG A 19 -8.58 19.42 -3.40
C ARG A 19 -7.15 19.90 -3.14
N ALA A 20 -6.81 20.19 -1.90
CA ALA A 20 -5.52 20.78 -1.53
C ALA A 20 -4.47 19.72 -1.18
N VAL A 21 -4.89 18.54 -0.69
CA VAL A 21 -3.97 17.50 -0.24
C VAL A 21 -3.36 16.74 -1.41
N ALA A 22 -2.03 16.59 -1.37
CA ALA A 22 -1.29 15.72 -2.27
C ALA A 22 -0.28 14.91 -1.44
N VAL A 23 -0.33 13.60 -1.57
CA VAL A 23 0.57 12.69 -0.83
C VAL A 23 1.28 11.77 -1.82
N PRO A 24 2.49 12.11 -2.25
CA PRO A 24 3.21 11.27 -3.21
C PRO A 24 3.60 9.92 -2.61
N LYS A 25 3.65 8.87 -3.43
CA LYS A 25 4.19 7.56 -3.05
C LYS A 25 5.73 7.61 -3.04
N ALA A 26 6.31 8.28 -2.04
CA ALA A 26 7.76 8.53 -1.95
C ALA A 26 8.57 7.38 -1.33
N ARG A 27 7.91 6.37 -0.76
CA ARG A 27 8.56 5.20 -0.17
C ARG A 27 8.53 4.04 -1.15
N TYR A 28 9.58 3.21 -1.12
CA TYR A 28 9.69 2.03 -1.98
C TYR A 28 9.80 0.76 -1.12
N ASN A 29 8.94 -0.21 -1.40
CA ASN A 29 9.04 -1.54 -0.82
C ASN A 29 9.85 -2.44 -1.76
N SER A 30 11.10 -2.74 -1.36
CA SER A 30 12.01 -3.56 -2.16
C SER A 30 11.57 -5.02 -2.27
N PHE A 31 10.84 -5.53 -1.30
CA PHE A 31 10.32 -6.90 -1.31
C PHE A 31 9.11 -7.03 -2.27
N GLY A 32 8.13 -6.13 -2.15
CA GLY A 32 6.94 -6.11 -3.02
C GLY A 32 7.14 -5.35 -4.34
N LYS A 33 8.31 -4.70 -4.54
CA LYS A 33 8.67 -3.93 -5.75
C LYS A 33 7.65 -2.85 -6.14
N PHE A 34 7.05 -2.18 -5.16
CA PHE A 34 6.09 -1.09 -5.40
C PHE A 34 6.38 0.15 -4.55
N SER A 35 5.98 1.31 -5.05
CA SER A 35 6.04 2.57 -4.32
C SER A 35 4.78 2.76 -3.48
N TYR A 36 4.93 3.24 -2.26
CA TYR A 36 3.82 3.46 -1.33
C TYR A 36 4.00 4.74 -0.52
N ARG A 37 2.94 5.15 0.17
CA ARG A 37 2.92 6.20 1.20
C ARG A 37 2.59 5.57 2.55
N SER A 38 3.25 6.01 3.61
CA SER A 38 2.95 5.54 4.97
C SER A 38 1.76 6.29 5.57
N PHE A 39 1.23 5.79 6.68
CA PHE A 39 0.24 6.48 7.47
C PHE A 39 0.75 7.86 7.94
N GLU A 40 1.99 7.94 8.38
CA GLU A 40 2.65 9.16 8.86
C GLU A 40 2.81 10.20 7.75
N ASP A 41 3.09 9.78 6.52
CA ASP A 41 3.18 10.67 5.36
C ASP A 41 1.83 11.34 5.09
N ILE A 42 0.74 10.58 5.20
CA ILE A 42 -0.64 11.08 5.03
C ILE A 42 -0.99 12.06 6.15
N VAL A 43 -0.77 11.67 7.41
CA VAL A 43 -1.03 12.55 8.57
C VAL A 43 -0.26 13.85 8.45
N SER A 44 1.01 13.80 8.05
CA SER A 44 1.84 14.99 7.88
C SER A 44 1.31 15.91 6.79
N ALA A 45 0.89 15.35 5.65
CA ALA A 45 0.35 16.13 4.54
C ALA A 45 -1.00 16.77 4.84
N LEU A 46 -1.82 16.14 5.69
CA LEU A 46 -3.15 16.62 6.05
C LEU A 46 -3.13 17.80 7.04
N LYS A 47 -2.10 17.93 7.88
CA LYS A 47 -2.08 18.92 8.97
C LYS A 47 -2.36 20.34 8.49
N ARG A 48 -1.63 20.82 7.50
CA ARG A 48 -1.76 22.19 7.01
C ARG A 48 -3.08 22.42 6.25
N PRO A 49 -3.52 21.60 5.30
CA PRO A 49 -4.81 21.78 4.65
C PRO A 49 -5.99 21.74 5.62
N CYS A 50 -5.96 20.89 6.65
CA CYS A 50 -7.00 20.83 7.67
C CYS A 50 -7.02 22.10 8.53
N GLU A 51 -5.85 22.62 8.95
CA GLU A 51 -5.73 23.88 9.69
C GLU A 51 -6.31 25.04 8.88
N GLU A 52 -5.93 25.16 7.61
CA GLU A 52 -6.43 26.22 6.71
C GLU A 52 -7.96 26.13 6.47
N ALA A 53 -8.51 24.91 6.50
CA ALA A 53 -9.96 24.67 6.40
C ALA A 53 -10.70 24.80 7.73
N GLY A 54 -10.02 25.03 8.85
CA GLY A 54 -10.60 25.12 10.19
C GLY A 54 -11.18 23.81 10.70
N ILE A 55 -10.62 22.67 10.27
CA ILE A 55 -11.02 21.34 10.73
C ILE A 55 -9.86 20.61 11.42
N ALA A 56 -10.23 19.70 12.30
CA ALA A 56 -9.32 18.74 12.91
C ALA A 56 -9.79 17.31 12.56
N PHE A 57 -8.93 16.34 12.74
CA PHE A 57 -9.30 14.94 12.58
C PHE A 57 -8.72 14.06 13.68
N THR A 58 -9.41 12.98 13.97
CA THR A 58 -8.99 11.95 14.93
C THR A 58 -9.07 10.58 14.29
N MET A 59 -8.34 9.64 14.89
CA MET A 59 -8.35 8.24 14.53
C MET A 59 -8.69 7.40 15.76
N SER A 60 -9.55 6.42 15.60
CA SER A 60 -9.85 5.41 16.61
C SER A 60 -9.82 4.03 15.98
N ASP A 61 -9.42 3.03 16.77
CA ASP A 61 -9.40 1.64 16.35
C ASP A 61 -10.22 0.78 17.29
N GLU A 62 -10.77 -0.28 16.76
CA GLU A 62 -11.33 -1.39 17.54
C GLU A 62 -11.00 -2.72 16.85
N ILE A 63 -10.95 -3.78 17.64
CA ILE A 63 -10.82 -5.13 17.13
C ILE A 63 -12.23 -5.68 16.92
N VAL A 64 -12.51 -6.14 15.71
CA VAL A 64 -13.77 -6.78 15.34
C VAL A 64 -13.53 -8.19 14.84
N GLN A 65 -14.44 -9.09 15.16
CA GLN A 65 -14.39 -10.47 14.68
C GLN A 65 -15.46 -10.68 13.61
N VAL A 66 -15.02 -11.18 12.45
CA VAL A 66 -15.91 -11.54 11.35
C VAL A 66 -15.64 -13.01 10.98
N GLY A 67 -16.64 -13.86 11.22
CA GLY A 67 -16.43 -15.30 11.17
C GLY A 67 -15.38 -15.74 12.19
N GLY A 68 -14.41 -16.52 11.79
CA GLY A 68 -13.28 -16.94 12.65
C GLY A 68 -12.05 -16.04 12.57
N ARG A 69 -12.16 -14.80 12.08
CA ARG A 69 -11.01 -13.92 11.80
C ARG A 69 -11.15 -12.59 12.52
N HIS A 70 -10.00 -12.05 12.98
CA HIS A 70 -9.93 -10.75 13.61
C HIS A 70 -9.48 -9.67 12.61
N TYR A 71 -10.09 -8.51 12.75
CA TYR A 71 -9.77 -7.31 11.96
C TYR A 71 -9.60 -6.12 12.89
N VAL A 72 -8.68 -5.26 12.55
CA VAL A 72 -8.66 -3.90 13.08
C VAL A 72 -9.59 -3.06 12.22
N ARG A 73 -10.63 -2.49 12.83
CA ARG A 73 -11.49 -1.48 12.24
C ARG A 73 -10.98 -0.11 12.67
N ALA A 74 -10.50 0.69 11.74
CA ALA A 74 -10.09 2.07 12.00
C ALA A 74 -11.15 3.03 11.48
N THR A 75 -11.48 4.05 12.29
CA THR A 75 -12.38 5.14 11.91
C THR A 75 -11.60 6.44 11.93
N ALA A 76 -11.58 7.13 10.80
CA ALA A 76 -11.13 8.51 10.66
C ALA A 76 -12.32 9.43 10.78
N ARG A 77 -12.23 10.46 11.63
CA ARG A 77 -13.29 11.46 11.82
C ARG A 77 -12.72 12.85 11.67
N ALA A 78 -13.31 13.66 10.77
CA ALA A 78 -13.06 15.10 10.63
C ALA A 78 -14.19 15.88 11.27
N PHE A 79 -13.87 16.98 11.92
CA PHE A 79 -14.80 17.88 12.61
C PHE A 79 -14.24 19.30 12.67
N PHE A 80 -15.10 20.29 12.92
CA PHE A 80 -14.64 21.66 13.06
C PHE A 80 -13.79 21.85 14.33
N SER A 81 -12.64 22.53 14.20
CA SER A 81 -11.72 22.79 15.31
C SER A 81 -12.21 23.88 16.28
N ASP A 82 -13.20 24.68 15.87
CA ASP A 82 -13.78 25.78 16.66
C ASP A 82 -15.02 25.36 17.48
N GLY A 83 -15.35 24.06 17.51
CA GLY A 83 -16.49 23.53 18.26
C GLY A 83 -17.84 23.65 17.57
N ARG A 84 -17.90 24.12 16.31
CA ARG A 84 -19.15 24.08 15.51
C ARG A 84 -19.59 22.63 15.30
N GLU A 85 -20.89 22.45 15.16
CA GLU A 85 -21.46 21.14 14.82
C GLU A 85 -21.10 20.75 13.38
N GLY A 86 -20.90 19.46 13.18
CA GLY A 86 -20.60 18.83 11.90
C GLY A 86 -19.40 17.93 11.98
N SER A 87 -19.54 16.73 11.45
CA SER A 87 -18.44 15.78 11.30
C SER A 87 -18.68 14.87 10.10
N MET A 88 -17.58 14.37 9.54
CA MET A 88 -17.57 13.32 8.52
C MET A 88 -16.67 12.18 8.99
N GLU A 89 -17.05 10.97 8.66
CA GLU A 89 -16.30 9.77 9.04
C GLU A 89 -16.09 8.85 7.85
N ALA A 90 -14.97 8.15 7.86
CA ALA A 90 -14.73 7.02 7.00
C ALA A 90 -14.09 5.89 7.80
N THR A 91 -14.45 4.66 7.45
CA THR A 91 -14.00 3.46 8.16
C THR A 91 -13.32 2.52 7.18
N ALA A 92 -12.22 1.92 7.62
CA ALA A 92 -11.52 0.89 6.87
C ALA A 92 -11.13 -0.28 7.78
N TYR A 93 -10.88 -1.41 7.17
CA TYR A 93 -10.56 -2.65 7.86
C TYR A 93 -9.22 -3.20 7.37
N ALA A 94 -8.42 -3.73 8.29
CA ALA A 94 -7.28 -4.56 7.96
C ALA A 94 -7.35 -5.87 8.73
N ARG A 95 -7.18 -6.99 8.03
CA ARG A 95 -7.15 -8.30 8.67
C ARG A 95 -5.90 -8.42 9.53
N GLU A 96 -6.08 -8.81 10.78
CA GLU A 96 -5.00 -9.21 11.65
C GLU A 96 -4.51 -10.61 11.23
N ALA A 97 -3.22 -10.77 11.04
CA ALA A 97 -2.64 -12.08 10.77
C ALA A 97 -2.65 -12.92 12.07
N GLU A 98 -2.95 -14.21 11.96
CA GLU A 98 -2.91 -15.11 13.13
C GLU A 98 -1.48 -15.30 13.63
N HIS A 99 -0.51 -15.26 12.75
CA HIS A 99 0.91 -15.33 13.05
C HIS A 99 1.74 -14.69 11.94
N LYS A 100 2.84 -14.04 12.32
CA LYS A 100 3.83 -13.52 11.38
C LYS A 100 5.23 -13.79 11.88
N THR A 101 5.98 -14.58 11.13
CA THR A 101 7.38 -14.88 11.46
C THR A 101 8.21 -13.60 11.65
N GLY A 102 8.92 -13.52 12.77
CA GLY A 102 9.77 -12.37 13.12
C GLY A 102 9.02 -11.17 13.70
N SER A 103 7.76 -11.32 14.08
CA SER A 103 6.98 -10.30 14.79
C SER A 103 6.32 -10.90 16.03
N ASP A 104 6.23 -10.12 17.10
CA ASP A 104 5.39 -10.46 18.25
C ASP A 104 3.92 -10.11 18.00
N ASP A 105 3.02 -10.59 18.87
CA ASP A 105 1.57 -10.41 18.71
C ASP A 105 1.16 -8.93 18.73
N ALA A 106 1.79 -8.10 19.55
CA ALA A 106 1.52 -6.66 19.61
C ALA A 106 1.95 -5.95 18.32
N GLN A 107 3.07 -6.38 17.71
CA GLN A 107 3.51 -5.87 16.41
C GLN A 107 2.56 -6.27 15.28
N VAL A 108 2.01 -7.48 15.32
CA VAL A 108 1.03 -7.95 14.33
C VAL A 108 -0.22 -7.05 14.34
N THR A 109 -0.79 -6.80 15.53
CA THR A 109 -1.93 -5.88 15.70
C THR A 109 -1.57 -4.46 15.28
N GLY A 110 -0.39 -3.96 15.65
CA GLY A 110 0.10 -2.62 15.27
C GLY A 110 0.24 -2.43 13.76
N MET A 111 0.69 -3.45 13.03
CA MET A 111 0.76 -3.42 11.56
C MET A 111 -0.65 -3.36 10.94
N ALA A 112 -1.60 -4.16 11.41
CA ALA A 112 -2.98 -4.12 10.95
C ALA A 112 -3.63 -2.76 11.25
N SER A 113 -3.40 -2.19 12.44
CA SER A 113 -3.84 -0.85 12.82
C SER A 113 -3.31 0.22 11.87
N SER A 114 -2.01 0.27 11.62
CA SER A 114 -1.40 1.24 10.70
C SER A 114 -2.00 1.14 9.29
N TYR A 115 -2.28 -0.07 8.84
CA TYR A 115 -2.91 -0.33 7.55
C TYR A 115 -4.35 0.18 7.49
N ALA A 116 -5.18 -0.19 8.46
CA ALA A 116 -6.57 0.24 8.56
C ALA A 116 -6.69 1.77 8.64
N ARG A 117 -5.88 2.42 9.48
CA ARG A 117 -5.83 3.88 9.63
C ARG A 117 -5.46 4.59 8.32
N LYS A 118 -4.47 4.06 7.61
CA LYS A 118 -4.08 4.60 6.30
C LYS A 118 -5.26 4.64 5.35
N TYR A 119 -5.98 3.56 5.20
CA TYR A 119 -7.13 3.47 4.29
C TYR A 119 -8.34 4.28 4.76
N ALA A 120 -8.58 4.38 6.08
CA ALA A 120 -9.64 5.25 6.61
C ALA A 120 -9.39 6.71 6.28
N LEU A 121 -8.13 7.21 6.42
CA LEU A 121 -7.78 8.58 6.00
C LEU A 121 -7.86 8.76 4.48
N CYS A 122 -7.39 7.79 3.70
CA CYS A 122 -7.52 7.83 2.25
C CYS A 122 -8.98 7.93 1.82
N GLY A 123 -9.89 7.17 2.46
CA GLY A 123 -11.33 7.24 2.17
C GLY A 123 -11.96 8.58 2.57
N LEU A 124 -11.61 9.12 3.75
CA LEU A 124 -12.17 10.37 4.23
C LEU A 124 -11.73 11.58 3.39
N PHE A 125 -10.45 11.65 3.04
CA PHE A 125 -9.86 12.77 2.33
C PHE A 125 -9.68 12.53 0.83
N ALA A 126 -10.30 11.49 0.27
CA ALA A 126 -10.22 11.13 -1.15
C ALA A 126 -8.78 11.14 -1.69
N ILE A 127 -7.83 10.65 -0.88
CA ILE A 127 -6.44 10.52 -1.30
C ILE A 127 -6.37 9.32 -2.23
N ASP A 128 -5.91 9.55 -3.46
CA ASP A 128 -5.85 8.54 -4.52
C ASP A 128 -5.32 7.21 -4.01
N GLY A 129 -6.07 6.16 -4.28
CA GLY A 129 -5.74 4.80 -3.92
C GLY A 129 -4.37 4.36 -4.45
N GLU A 130 -3.94 3.22 -4.03
CA GLU A 130 -2.85 2.51 -4.70
C GLU A 130 -3.29 2.21 -6.14
N HIS A 131 -2.34 2.07 -7.05
CA HIS A 131 -2.59 1.62 -8.41
C HIS A 131 -3.69 0.56 -8.40
N ASP A 132 -4.73 0.81 -9.19
CA ASP A 132 -5.73 -0.22 -9.44
C ASP A 132 -4.96 -1.45 -9.97
N PRO A 133 -5.10 -2.63 -9.34
CA PRO A 133 -4.49 -3.84 -9.90
C PRO A 133 -4.89 -4.08 -11.35
N ASP A 134 -6.06 -3.56 -11.75
CA ASP A 134 -6.56 -3.64 -13.12
C ASP A 134 -5.94 -2.58 -14.06
N GLU A 135 -5.31 -1.51 -13.52
CA GLU A 135 -4.50 -0.54 -14.27
C GLU A 135 -3.02 -0.97 -14.39
N SER A 136 -2.58 -2.00 -13.69
CA SER A 136 -1.33 -2.64 -14.00
C SER A 136 -1.47 -3.34 -15.37
N GLU A 137 -1.29 -2.57 -16.44
CA GLU A 137 -0.60 -3.10 -17.62
C GLU A 137 0.85 -3.44 -17.21
N GLU A 138 1.01 -4.32 -16.22
CA GLU A 138 2.13 -5.22 -16.33
C GLU A 138 1.85 -5.97 -17.64
N PRO A 139 2.78 -5.90 -18.61
CA PRO A 139 2.73 -6.88 -19.69
C PRO A 139 2.59 -8.20 -18.94
N VAL A 140 1.50 -8.92 -19.17
CA VAL A 140 1.28 -10.25 -18.62
C VAL A 140 2.64 -10.90 -18.72
N ALA A 141 3.33 -11.04 -17.57
CA ALA A 141 4.60 -11.72 -17.56
C ALA A 141 4.21 -13.06 -18.15
N THR A 142 4.56 -13.25 -19.39
CA THR A 142 4.42 -14.53 -20.06
C THR A 142 5.06 -15.46 -19.03
N PRO A 143 4.32 -16.42 -18.45
CA PRO A 143 4.82 -17.24 -17.35
C PRO A 143 6.23 -17.62 -17.75
N ALA A 144 7.22 -17.24 -16.93
CA ALA A 144 8.64 -17.44 -17.25
C ALA A 144 8.68 -18.88 -17.76
N ARG A 145 9.07 -19.06 -19.01
CA ARG A 145 8.95 -20.37 -19.68
C ARG A 145 9.64 -21.35 -18.77
N GLU A 146 8.85 -22.24 -18.17
CA GLU A 146 9.43 -23.25 -17.28
C GLU A 146 10.45 -24.03 -18.07
N ALA A 147 11.61 -24.25 -17.45
CA ALA A 147 12.63 -25.06 -18.09
C ALA A 147 12.02 -26.40 -18.50
N PRO A 148 12.15 -26.81 -19.77
CA PRO A 148 11.55 -28.04 -20.25
C PRO A 148 12.01 -29.22 -19.42
N GLU A 149 11.11 -30.13 -19.10
CA GLU A 149 11.43 -31.30 -18.25
C GLU A 149 12.49 -32.19 -18.89
N THR A 150 12.54 -32.23 -20.22
CA THR A 150 13.50 -33.06 -20.99
C THR A 150 14.05 -32.28 -22.20
N GLY A 151 15.35 -32.47 -22.46
CA GLY A 151 16.04 -31.90 -23.61
C GLY A 151 16.80 -30.60 -23.35
N PRO A 152 17.65 -30.21 -24.30
CA PRO A 152 18.47 -29.01 -24.17
C PRO A 152 17.66 -27.72 -24.38
N PHE A 153 17.96 -26.68 -23.60
CA PHE A 153 17.38 -25.36 -23.74
C PHE A 153 18.39 -24.26 -23.41
N VAL A 154 18.06 -23.01 -23.73
CA VAL A 154 18.89 -21.84 -23.46
C VAL A 154 18.25 -21.01 -22.36
N ALA A 155 19.04 -20.52 -21.42
CA ALA A 155 18.61 -19.50 -20.49
C ALA A 155 19.64 -18.34 -20.47
N HIS A 156 19.15 -17.14 -20.18
CA HIS A 156 19.98 -15.95 -20.09
C HIS A 156 19.80 -15.25 -18.76
N CYS A 157 20.85 -14.57 -18.32
CA CYS A 157 20.79 -13.72 -17.12
C CYS A 157 20.33 -12.32 -17.48
N ARG A 158 19.17 -11.90 -17.00
CA ARG A 158 18.61 -10.55 -17.21
C ARG A 158 19.50 -9.44 -16.63
N SER A 159 20.29 -9.76 -15.60
CA SER A 159 21.15 -8.76 -14.95
C SER A 159 22.44 -8.44 -15.74
N CYS A 160 23.04 -9.40 -16.44
CA CYS A 160 24.30 -9.21 -17.15
C CYS A 160 24.31 -9.65 -18.61
N GLY A 161 23.20 -10.22 -19.11
CA GLY A 161 23.06 -10.66 -20.50
C GLY A 161 23.76 -11.99 -20.83
N THR A 162 24.44 -12.63 -19.89
CA THR A 162 25.15 -13.91 -20.14
C THR A 162 24.16 -15.02 -20.48
N ARG A 163 24.44 -15.77 -21.54
CA ARG A 163 23.60 -16.88 -22.03
C ARG A 163 24.30 -18.22 -21.81
N TYR A 164 23.52 -19.21 -21.40
CA TYR A 164 23.98 -20.59 -21.24
C TYR A 164 23.03 -21.57 -21.87
N GLN A 165 23.59 -22.63 -22.46
CA GLN A 165 22.81 -23.75 -22.94
C GLN A 165 22.88 -24.90 -21.94
N PHE A 166 21.73 -25.36 -21.48
CA PHE A 166 21.60 -26.44 -20.52
C PHE A 166 21.12 -27.70 -21.21
N PRO A 167 21.72 -28.87 -20.91
CA PRO A 167 21.30 -30.13 -21.48
C PRO A 167 19.96 -30.67 -20.91
N ASP A 168 19.63 -30.26 -19.70
CA ASP A 168 18.43 -30.69 -18.97
C ASP A 168 18.12 -29.73 -17.81
N ARG A 169 16.89 -29.86 -17.26
CA ARG A 169 16.40 -29.06 -16.13
C ARG A 169 17.25 -29.23 -14.86
N GLY A 170 17.69 -30.44 -14.56
CA GLY A 170 18.49 -30.69 -13.36
C GLY A 170 19.88 -30.01 -13.41
N SER A 171 20.48 -29.88 -14.57
CA SER A 171 21.71 -29.10 -14.78
C SER A 171 21.47 -27.60 -14.57
N TYR A 172 20.35 -27.08 -15.04
CA TYR A 172 19.92 -25.70 -14.80
C TYR A 172 19.70 -25.41 -13.32
N GLU A 173 18.94 -26.25 -12.60
CA GLU A 173 18.65 -26.06 -11.17
C GLU A 173 19.92 -26.07 -10.31
N ARG A 174 20.86 -26.95 -10.62
CA ARG A 174 22.18 -26.94 -9.96
C ARG A 174 22.98 -25.67 -10.24
N PHE A 175 22.91 -25.18 -11.46
CA PHE A 175 23.67 -24.00 -11.89
C PHE A 175 23.09 -22.72 -11.26
N VAL A 176 21.77 -22.53 -11.23
CA VAL A 176 21.15 -21.35 -10.64
C VAL A 176 21.24 -21.30 -9.11
N SER A 177 21.49 -22.45 -8.48
CA SER A 177 21.73 -22.58 -7.04
C SER A 177 23.21 -22.31 -6.64
N ALA A 178 24.11 -22.14 -7.60
CA ALA A 178 25.53 -21.84 -7.38
C ALA A 178 25.80 -20.33 -7.51
N PRO A 179 26.99 -19.83 -7.06
CA PRO A 179 27.41 -18.48 -7.34
C PRO A 179 27.36 -18.20 -8.84
N GLY A 180 26.57 -17.20 -9.24
CA GLY A 180 26.19 -16.97 -10.62
C GLY A 180 27.21 -16.20 -11.44
N CYS A 181 26.82 -15.86 -12.68
CA CYS A 181 27.61 -15.09 -13.64
C CYS A 181 27.85 -13.63 -13.26
N CYS A 182 27.13 -13.11 -12.24
CA CYS A 182 27.22 -11.74 -11.74
C CYS A 182 26.75 -11.66 -10.27
N PRO A 183 26.93 -10.54 -9.56
CA PRO A 183 26.57 -10.41 -8.14
C PRO A 183 25.08 -10.65 -7.80
N SER A 184 24.19 -10.47 -8.78
CA SER A 184 22.75 -10.68 -8.61
C SER A 184 22.14 -11.30 -9.87
N PRO A 185 22.38 -12.60 -10.12
CA PRO A 185 21.92 -13.25 -11.34
C PRO A 185 20.41 -13.47 -11.31
N LEU A 186 19.72 -13.11 -12.39
CA LEU A 186 18.29 -13.36 -12.62
C LEU A 186 18.18 -14.15 -13.93
N TRP A 187 17.93 -15.46 -13.83
CA TRP A 187 17.88 -16.37 -14.95
C TRP A 187 16.46 -16.47 -15.53
N GLU A 188 16.38 -16.40 -16.86
CA GLU A 188 15.16 -16.57 -17.64
C GLU A 188 15.40 -17.57 -18.77
N VAL A 189 14.48 -18.54 -18.94
CA VAL A 189 14.50 -19.54 -19.99
C VAL A 189 13.94 -18.92 -21.28
N GLU A 190 14.62 -19.13 -22.41
CA GLU A 190 14.23 -18.63 -23.73
C GLU A 190 13.18 -19.50 -24.44
#